data_cc0c5c21d21faa1a6f6d3e364cb1d8c5
#
_entry.id   cc0c5c21d21faa1a6f6d3e364cb1d8c5
#
_cell.length_a   1.000
_cell.length_b   1.000
_cell.length_c   1.000
_cell.angle_alpha   90.00
_cell.angle_beta   90.00
_cell.angle_gamma   90.00
#
_symmetry.space_group_name_H-M   'P 1'
#
loop_
_entity.id
_entity.type
_entity.pdbx_description
1 polymer ?
#
loop_
_entity_poly.entity_id
_entity_poly.type
_entity_poly.pdbx_seq_one_letter_code
_entity_poly.pdbx_strand_id
1 'polypeptide(L)'
;TKSYSLTNTAGGRFAINRTTGALTVANSTLLNYEAATSHAVTVRVTDRGGLTYDETFTINLTNVNEAPSGTNATVTITEDTAHVLTAANFGFSDVDAGDALSAVRIDTLPTAGTLTLSGTAVTAGQVIMTADLAAGQLVFTPAADANGTGYARMTFSVRDSTSLYDPTPNTLTVNVTAVNDRPADLSLSANMVAEKATPIDPPRFRSRL
;
A
#
# COMPACT_ATOMS: atom_id res chain seq x y z
N THR A 1 -56.08 -2.72 19.19
CA THR A 1 -54.88 -3.04 18.41
C THR A 1 -53.91 -1.87 18.58
N LYS A 2 -52.63 -2.15 18.91
CA LYS A 2 -51.55 -1.16 18.96
C LYS A 2 -50.92 -1.03 17.56
N SER A 3 -50.40 0.18 17.27
CA SER A 3 -49.56 0.41 16.09
C SER A 3 -48.25 1.08 16.50
N TYR A 4 -47.20 0.86 15.73
CA TYR A 4 -45.85 1.36 16.00
C TYR A 4 -45.40 2.26 14.89
N SER A 5 -44.61 3.29 15.21
CA SER A 5 -43.97 4.19 14.28
C SER A 5 -42.64 4.68 14.87
N LEU A 6 -41.72 5.17 14.04
CA LEU A 6 -40.57 5.90 14.50
C LEU A 6 -40.82 7.40 14.37
N THR A 7 -40.64 8.13 15.46
CA THR A 7 -40.60 9.60 15.45
C THR A 7 -39.15 10.11 15.22
N ASN A 8 -38.18 9.28 15.56
CA ASN A 8 -36.79 9.45 15.17
C ASN A 8 -36.25 8.16 14.53
N THR A 9 -35.89 8.21 13.25
CA THR A 9 -35.36 7.11 12.45
C THR A 9 -33.84 7.02 12.45
N ALA A 10 -33.17 7.86 13.28
CA ALA A 10 -31.72 8.10 13.21
C ALA A 10 -31.27 8.50 11.78
N GLY A 11 -31.99 9.47 11.16
CA GLY A 11 -31.66 9.93 9.80
C GLY A 11 -31.95 8.91 8.69
N GLY A 12 -32.99 8.07 8.87
CA GLY A 12 -33.38 7.07 7.86
C GLY A 12 -32.61 5.74 7.95
N ARG A 13 -31.79 5.54 8.98
CA ARG A 13 -31.03 4.29 9.19
C ARG A 13 -31.94 3.10 9.56
N PHE A 14 -33.03 3.36 10.28
CA PHE A 14 -33.90 2.32 10.85
C PHE A 14 -35.35 2.48 10.40
N ALA A 15 -36.05 1.38 10.33
CA ALA A 15 -37.49 1.30 10.11
C ALA A 15 -38.13 0.38 11.16
N ILE A 16 -39.45 0.52 11.37
CA ILE A 16 -40.23 -0.29 12.31
C ILE A 16 -41.45 -0.89 11.60
N ASN A 17 -41.71 -2.14 11.88
CA ASN A 17 -42.94 -2.77 11.44
C ASN A 17 -44.12 -2.23 12.24
N ARG A 18 -45.07 -1.59 11.56
CA ARG A 18 -46.20 -0.93 12.18
C ARG A 18 -47.09 -1.84 13.03
N THR A 19 -47.15 -3.12 12.71
CA THR A 19 -48.03 -4.07 13.40
C THR A 19 -47.31 -4.82 14.50
N THR A 20 -46.06 -5.27 14.25
CA THR A 20 -45.31 -6.13 15.17
C THR A 20 -44.40 -5.33 16.10
N GLY A 21 -44.03 -4.09 15.75
CA GLY A 21 -43.03 -3.30 16.45
C GLY A 21 -41.58 -3.76 16.19
N ALA A 22 -41.35 -4.69 15.25
CA ALA A 22 -39.99 -5.16 14.90
C ALA A 22 -39.19 -4.03 14.26
N LEU A 23 -38.05 -3.69 14.86
CA LEU A 23 -37.10 -2.72 14.34
C LEU A 23 -36.16 -3.41 13.34
N THR A 24 -35.87 -2.74 12.23
CA THR A 24 -35.00 -3.25 11.16
C THR A 24 -34.07 -2.13 10.66
N VAL A 25 -32.94 -2.50 10.08
CA VAL A 25 -32.08 -1.57 9.31
C VAL A 25 -32.78 -1.25 7.99
N ALA A 26 -33.07 0.03 7.76
CA ALA A 26 -33.68 0.53 6.53
C ALA A 26 -32.62 0.85 5.46
N ASN A 27 -31.48 1.37 5.88
CA ASN A 27 -30.37 1.70 5.00
C ASN A 27 -29.04 1.43 5.69
N SER A 28 -28.39 0.32 5.31
CA SER A 28 -27.11 -0.08 5.89
C SER A 28 -25.94 0.81 5.45
N THR A 29 -26.04 1.50 4.30
CA THR A 29 -24.97 2.42 3.82
C THR A 29 -24.81 3.66 4.70
N LEU A 30 -25.78 3.94 5.57
CA LEU A 30 -25.72 5.02 6.54
C LEU A 30 -25.14 4.59 7.91
N LEU A 31 -24.87 3.29 8.09
CA LEU A 31 -24.23 2.76 9.29
C LEU A 31 -22.73 2.71 9.06
N ASN A 32 -21.99 3.39 9.91
CA ASN A 32 -20.52 3.40 9.92
C ASN A 32 -20.10 3.53 11.38
N TYR A 33 -19.41 2.49 11.87
CA TYR A 33 -19.00 2.39 13.27
C TYR A 33 -17.96 3.45 13.62
N GLU A 34 -17.04 3.77 12.71
CA GLU A 34 -15.95 4.73 12.89
C GLU A 34 -16.49 6.16 12.97
N ALA A 35 -17.65 6.42 12.34
CA ALA A 35 -18.32 7.72 12.42
C ALA A 35 -19.20 7.83 13.66
N ALA A 36 -19.88 6.75 14.07
CA ALA A 36 -20.72 6.71 15.26
C ALA A 36 -20.95 5.28 15.74
N THR A 37 -20.57 4.98 16.97
CA THR A 37 -20.71 3.66 17.58
C THR A 37 -22.15 3.33 18.02
N SER A 38 -23.06 4.32 18.02
CA SER A 38 -24.46 4.13 18.39
C SER A 38 -25.38 5.17 17.77
N HIS A 39 -26.66 4.82 17.68
CA HIS A 39 -27.72 5.70 17.20
C HIS A 39 -28.94 5.64 18.10
N ALA A 40 -29.56 6.78 18.37
CA ALA A 40 -30.82 6.85 19.08
C ALA A 40 -31.99 6.75 18.10
N VAL A 41 -32.95 5.88 18.40
CA VAL A 41 -34.26 5.78 17.72
C VAL A 41 -35.39 6.03 18.73
N THR A 42 -36.43 6.77 18.33
CA THR A 42 -37.59 6.97 19.18
C THR A 42 -38.79 6.25 18.58
N VAL A 43 -39.29 5.28 19.32
CA VAL A 43 -40.45 4.47 18.95
C VAL A 43 -41.68 5.09 19.56
N ARG A 44 -42.71 5.31 18.75
CA ARG A 44 -44.06 5.69 19.20
C ARG A 44 -44.98 4.51 19.12
N VAL A 45 -45.66 4.22 20.20
CA VAL A 45 -46.81 3.32 20.26
C VAL A 45 -48.06 4.16 20.27
N THR A 46 -49.03 3.78 19.42
CA THR A 46 -50.37 4.41 19.39
C THR A 46 -51.41 3.33 19.66
N ASP A 47 -52.27 3.55 20.60
CA ASP A 47 -53.36 2.65 20.90
C ASP A 47 -54.57 2.86 19.97
N ARG A 48 -55.66 2.07 20.16
CA ARG A 48 -56.87 2.15 19.34
C ARG A 48 -57.65 3.44 19.56
N GLY A 49 -57.46 4.10 20.72
CA GLY A 49 -58.10 5.37 21.08
C GLY A 49 -57.29 6.59 20.58
N GLY A 50 -56.12 6.38 19.99
CA GLY A 50 -55.24 7.45 19.50
C GLY A 50 -54.28 8.00 20.58
N LEU A 51 -54.23 7.44 21.77
CA LEU A 51 -53.24 7.82 22.77
C LEU A 51 -51.87 7.28 22.40
N THR A 52 -50.83 8.07 22.60
CA THR A 52 -49.46 7.77 22.20
C THR A 52 -48.52 7.74 23.40
N TYR A 53 -47.48 6.89 23.30
CA TYR A 53 -46.35 6.85 24.19
C TYR A 53 -45.04 6.73 23.36
N ASP A 54 -44.05 7.55 23.70
CA ASP A 54 -42.75 7.58 23.02
C ASP A 54 -41.69 7.02 23.96
N GLU A 55 -40.82 6.14 23.40
CA GLU A 55 -39.67 5.58 24.09
C GLU A 55 -38.43 5.69 23.19
N THR A 56 -37.32 6.13 23.75
CA THR A 56 -36.07 6.25 23.00
C THR A 56 -35.12 5.09 23.34
N PHE A 57 -34.66 4.42 22.34
CA PHE A 57 -33.70 3.31 22.43
C PHE A 57 -32.37 3.69 21.80
N THR A 58 -31.26 3.28 22.43
CA THR A 58 -29.93 3.37 21.84
C THR A 58 -29.61 2.06 21.12
N ILE A 59 -29.31 2.14 19.84
CA ILE A 59 -28.87 1.02 19.03
C ILE A 59 -27.34 1.13 18.92
N ASN A 60 -26.62 0.21 19.53
CA ASN A 60 -25.17 0.13 19.41
C ASN A 60 -24.79 -0.61 18.14
N LEU A 61 -23.78 -0.12 17.44
CA LEU A 61 -23.15 -0.83 16.33
C LEU A 61 -22.04 -1.73 16.88
N THR A 62 -21.73 -2.77 16.15
CA THR A 62 -20.54 -3.58 16.34
C THR A 62 -19.58 -3.27 15.21
N ASN A 63 -18.29 -3.13 15.52
CA ASN A 63 -17.28 -2.92 14.50
C ASN A 63 -17.20 -4.13 13.55
N VAL A 64 -16.98 -3.84 12.28
CA VAL A 64 -16.65 -4.82 11.24
C VAL A 64 -15.33 -4.33 10.65
N ASN A 65 -14.33 -5.17 10.61
CA ASN A 65 -13.02 -4.79 10.08
C ASN A 65 -13.12 -4.48 8.58
N GLU A 66 -12.69 -3.30 8.20
CA GLU A 66 -12.50 -2.88 6.82
C GLU A 66 -11.08 -3.24 6.34
N ALA A 67 -10.89 -3.19 5.04
CA ALA A 67 -9.58 -3.43 4.45
C ALA A 67 -8.74 -2.14 4.47
N PRO A 68 -7.42 -2.26 4.71
CA PRO A 68 -6.50 -1.13 4.66
C PRO A 68 -6.36 -0.56 3.25
N SER A 69 -5.75 0.59 3.15
CA SER A 69 -5.27 1.16 1.90
C SER A 69 -3.79 1.50 1.98
N GLY A 70 -3.06 1.12 0.92
CA GLY A 70 -1.70 1.56 0.69
C GLY A 70 -1.66 2.88 -0.09
N THR A 71 -0.46 3.37 -0.39
CA THR A 71 -0.26 4.54 -1.26
C THR A 71 0.86 4.28 -2.25
N ASN A 72 0.68 4.78 -3.48
CA ASN A 72 1.77 4.81 -4.46
C ASN A 72 2.93 5.62 -3.91
N ALA A 73 4.15 5.10 -4.09
CA ALA A 73 5.35 5.75 -3.59
C ALA A 73 6.47 5.77 -4.64
N THR A 74 7.42 6.65 -4.43
CA THR A 74 8.65 6.73 -5.22
C THR A 74 9.83 6.81 -4.27
N VAL A 75 10.81 5.94 -4.49
CA VAL A 75 12.12 6.01 -3.83
C VAL A 75 13.17 6.43 -4.84
N THR A 76 14.14 7.22 -4.40
CA THR A 76 15.30 7.60 -5.23
C THR A 76 16.55 7.06 -4.55
N ILE A 77 17.31 6.28 -5.30
CA ILE A 77 18.54 5.61 -4.84
C ILE A 77 19.69 5.98 -5.78
N THR A 78 20.92 5.61 -5.44
CA THR A 78 22.08 5.69 -6.32
C THR A 78 22.32 4.35 -7.01
N GLU A 79 22.86 4.38 -8.25
CA GLU A 79 23.31 3.15 -8.90
C GLU A 79 24.40 2.46 -8.07
N ASP A 80 24.65 1.19 -8.34
CA ASP A 80 25.65 0.32 -7.72
C ASP A 80 25.52 0.16 -6.20
N THR A 81 24.44 0.67 -5.61
CA THR A 81 24.20 0.59 -4.19
C THR A 81 22.87 -0.13 -3.91
N ALA A 82 22.92 -1.18 -3.09
CA ALA A 82 21.71 -1.83 -2.60
C ALA A 82 20.93 -0.90 -1.65
N HIS A 83 19.61 -0.91 -1.75
CA HIS A 83 18.72 -0.07 -0.95
C HIS A 83 17.75 -0.93 -0.12
N VAL A 84 17.70 -0.66 1.18
CA VAL A 84 16.76 -1.33 2.09
C VAL A 84 15.38 -0.67 1.97
N LEU A 85 14.37 -1.46 1.64
CA LEU A 85 12.97 -1.04 1.67
C LEU A 85 12.40 -1.27 3.07
N THR A 86 11.78 -0.22 3.61
CA THR A 86 11.17 -0.21 4.94
C THR A 86 9.64 -0.09 4.86
N ALA A 87 8.94 -0.27 5.96
CA ALA A 87 7.50 -0.09 6.03
C ALA A 87 7.03 1.29 5.51
N ALA A 88 7.84 2.34 5.70
CA ALA A 88 7.53 3.70 5.24
C ALA A 88 7.45 3.83 3.71
N ASN A 89 8.05 2.90 2.94
CA ASN A 89 8.01 2.92 1.48
C ASN A 89 6.70 2.41 0.90
N PHE A 90 5.83 1.79 1.72
CA PHE A 90 4.60 1.17 1.23
C PHE A 90 3.35 1.96 1.57
N GLY A 91 3.42 2.92 2.51
CA GLY A 91 2.27 3.61 3.06
C GLY A 91 1.25 2.64 3.65
N PHE A 92 0.54 3.06 4.67
CA PHE A 92 -0.54 2.28 5.28
C PHE A 92 -1.52 3.25 5.90
N SER A 93 -2.79 3.01 5.65
CA SER A 93 -3.89 3.71 6.30
C SER A 93 -5.03 2.73 6.51
N ASP A 94 -5.64 2.79 7.68
CA ASP A 94 -6.82 2.02 8.02
C ASP A 94 -7.84 2.92 8.71
N VAL A 95 -9.14 2.63 8.52
CA VAL A 95 -10.22 3.33 9.19
C VAL A 95 -10.45 2.76 10.58
N ASP A 96 -10.09 1.50 10.80
CA ASP A 96 -10.22 0.82 12.09
C ASP A 96 -9.17 1.32 13.08
N ALA A 97 -9.64 1.88 14.19
CA ALA A 97 -8.76 2.40 15.23
C ALA A 97 -7.96 1.28 15.88
N GLY A 98 -6.63 1.35 15.77
CA GLY A 98 -5.71 0.39 16.35
C GLY A 98 -5.18 -0.63 15.36
N ASP A 99 -5.69 -0.68 14.14
CA ASP A 99 -5.09 -1.49 13.09
C ASP A 99 -3.76 -0.93 12.61
N ALA A 100 -2.85 -1.83 12.30
CA ALA A 100 -1.49 -1.53 11.93
C ALA A 100 -1.04 -2.40 10.76
N LEU A 101 -0.05 -1.93 10.01
CA LEU A 101 0.60 -2.72 8.98
C LEU A 101 1.17 -4.01 9.58
N SER A 102 0.70 -5.17 9.14
CA SER A 102 1.22 -6.48 9.56
C SER A 102 2.15 -7.10 8.53
N ALA A 103 1.90 -6.85 7.25
CA ALA A 103 2.72 -7.35 6.14
C ALA A 103 2.51 -6.53 4.85
N VAL A 104 3.40 -6.75 3.90
CA VAL A 104 3.28 -6.30 2.51
C VAL A 104 3.36 -7.52 1.60
N ARG A 105 2.44 -7.67 0.67
CA ARG A 105 2.54 -8.66 -0.40
C ARG A 105 3.10 -7.99 -1.65
N ILE A 106 4.13 -8.59 -2.24
CA ILE A 106 4.67 -8.13 -3.52
C ILE A 106 3.85 -8.75 -4.65
N ASP A 107 2.95 -7.98 -5.25
CA ASP A 107 2.03 -8.50 -6.27
C ASP A 107 2.72 -8.70 -7.62
N THR A 108 3.58 -7.77 -8.04
CA THR A 108 4.45 -7.91 -9.21
C THR A 108 5.90 -7.57 -8.85
N LEU A 109 6.83 -8.29 -9.46
CA LEU A 109 8.25 -8.05 -9.27
C LEU A 109 8.69 -6.74 -9.94
N PRO A 110 9.82 -6.13 -9.50
CA PRO A 110 10.36 -4.96 -10.16
C PRO A 110 10.68 -5.24 -11.64
N THR A 111 10.39 -4.26 -12.49
CA THR A 111 10.62 -4.34 -13.94
C THR A 111 12.11 -4.38 -14.33
N ALA A 112 12.98 -3.94 -13.43
CA ALA A 112 14.43 -3.95 -13.56
C ALA A 112 15.09 -4.04 -12.18
N GLY A 113 16.36 -4.46 -12.11
CA GLY A 113 17.05 -4.73 -10.85
C GLY A 113 16.57 -6.02 -10.19
N THR A 114 16.93 -6.22 -8.94
CA THR A 114 16.58 -7.42 -8.17
C THR A 114 15.99 -7.02 -6.81
N LEU A 115 14.99 -7.78 -6.35
CA LEU A 115 14.42 -7.67 -5.02
C LEU A 115 14.69 -8.95 -4.24
N THR A 116 15.30 -8.83 -3.08
CA THR A 116 15.62 -9.98 -2.22
C THR A 116 15.09 -9.79 -0.82
N LEU A 117 14.71 -10.91 -0.18
CA LEU A 117 14.39 -11.00 1.24
C LEU A 117 15.46 -11.89 1.91
N SER A 118 16.22 -11.33 2.85
CA SER A 118 17.35 -12.05 3.51
C SER A 118 18.30 -12.69 2.48
N GLY A 119 18.58 -11.99 1.37
CA GLY A 119 19.45 -12.45 0.30
C GLY A 119 18.83 -13.45 -0.69
N THR A 120 17.61 -13.93 -0.46
CA THR A 120 16.89 -14.81 -1.38
C THR A 120 15.96 -13.99 -2.28
N ALA A 121 15.94 -14.29 -3.59
CA ALA A 121 15.07 -13.59 -4.53
C ALA A 121 13.59 -13.70 -4.14
N VAL A 122 12.90 -12.56 -4.12
CA VAL A 122 11.46 -12.48 -3.87
C VAL A 122 10.70 -13.04 -5.08
N THR A 123 9.57 -13.67 -4.82
CA THR A 123 8.65 -14.14 -5.87
C THR A 123 7.36 -13.30 -5.87
N ALA A 124 6.68 -13.23 -7.02
CA ALA A 124 5.37 -12.59 -7.09
C ALA A 124 4.36 -13.30 -6.16
N GLY A 125 3.56 -12.52 -5.44
CA GLY A 125 2.65 -13.00 -4.42
C GLY A 125 3.31 -13.26 -3.05
N GLN A 126 4.61 -13.08 -2.91
CA GLN A 126 5.30 -13.30 -1.62
C GLN A 126 4.88 -12.24 -0.59
N VAL A 127 4.61 -12.74 0.62
CA VAL A 127 4.27 -11.91 1.78
C VAL A 127 5.54 -11.61 2.58
N ILE A 128 5.78 -10.32 2.83
CA ILE A 128 6.90 -9.80 3.61
C ILE A 128 6.33 -9.29 4.93
N MET A 129 6.75 -9.85 6.05
CA MET A 129 6.26 -9.43 7.37
C MET A 129 6.88 -8.10 7.78
N THR A 130 6.17 -7.31 8.58
CA THR A 130 6.71 -6.06 9.13
C THR A 130 7.98 -6.27 9.96
N ALA A 131 8.13 -7.43 10.59
CA ALA A 131 9.36 -7.80 11.30
C ALA A 131 10.56 -7.87 10.35
N ASP A 132 10.39 -8.41 9.15
CA ASP A 132 11.44 -8.50 8.12
C ASP A 132 11.80 -7.11 7.59
N LEU A 133 10.78 -6.25 7.38
CA LEU A 133 10.98 -4.84 6.99
C LEU A 133 11.74 -4.07 8.07
N ALA A 134 11.39 -4.26 9.34
CA ALA A 134 12.06 -3.62 10.48
C ALA A 134 13.49 -4.13 10.67
N ALA A 135 13.76 -5.39 10.33
CA ALA A 135 15.09 -5.98 10.34
C ALA A 135 15.94 -5.60 9.11
N GLY A 136 15.40 -4.81 8.15
CA GLY A 136 16.11 -4.38 6.95
C GLY A 136 16.38 -5.50 5.95
N GLN A 137 15.58 -6.56 5.98
CA GLN A 137 15.84 -7.77 5.19
C GLN A 137 15.32 -7.67 3.75
N LEU A 138 14.41 -6.74 3.45
CA LEU A 138 13.92 -6.49 2.09
C LEU A 138 14.83 -5.49 1.39
N VAL A 139 15.55 -5.97 0.37
CA VAL A 139 16.60 -5.19 -0.30
C VAL A 139 16.34 -5.15 -1.80
N PHE A 140 16.34 -3.95 -2.37
CA PHE A 140 16.36 -3.72 -3.80
C PHE A 140 17.78 -3.37 -4.25
N THR A 141 18.25 -4.00 -5.33
CA THR A 141 19.57 -3.73 -5.94
C THR A 141 19.37 -3.42 -7.44
N PRO A 142 19.75 -2.23 -7.92
CA PRO A 142 19.76 -1.93 -9.35
C PRO A 142 20.78 -2.82 -10.09
N ALA A 143 20.65 -2.94 -11.39
CA ALA A 143 21.74 -3.54 -12.19
C ALA A 143 22.94 -2.58 -12.18
N ALA A 144 24.15 -3.14 -12.35
CA ALA A 144 25.38 -2.35 -12.38
C ALA A 144 25.33 -1.29 -13.49
N ASP A 145 25.84 -0.10 -13.21
CA ASP A 145 25.91 1.07 -14.10
C ASP A 145 24.53 1.50 -14.65
N ALA A 146 23.42 1.06 -14.05
CA ALA A 146 22.08 1.31 -14.57
C ALA A 146 21.35 2.40 -13.77
N ASN A 147 20.98 3.48 -14.44
CA ASN A 147 20.32 4.62 -13.84
C ASN A 147 19.12 5.08 -14.68
N GLY A 148 18.29 5.98 -14.12
CA GLY A 148 17.15 6.58 -14.79
C GLY A 148 15.97 6.88 -13.86
N THR A 149 15.12 7.79 -14.32
CA THR A 149 13.83 8.09 -13.68
C THR A 149 12.83 6.99 -14.03
N GLY A 150 12.14 6.44 -13.02
CA GLY A 150 11.22 5.34 -13.21
C GLY A 150 11.92 4.05 -13.65
N TYR A 151 13.18 3.88 -13.23
CA TYR A 151 14.04 2.74 -13.57
C TYR A 151 13.36 1.39 -13.32
N ALA A 152 12.72 1.25 -12.17
CA ALA A 152 11.96 0.05 -11.86
C ALA A 152 10.59 0.40 -11.27
N ARG A 153 9.63 -0.48 -11.49
CA ARG A 153 8.29 -0.41 -10.92
C ARG A 153 7.87 -1.80 -10.46
N MET A 154 7.26 -1.87 -9.29
CA MET A 154 6.62 -3.06 -8.75
C MET A 154 5.29 -2.70 -8.14
N THR A 155 4.36 -3.66 -8.03
CA THR A 155 3.09 -3.45 -7.32
C THR A 155 3.07 -4.26 -6.03
N PHE A 156 2.34 -3.72 -5.05
CA PHE A 156 2.22 -4.31 -3.74
C PHE A 156 0.83 -4.05 -3.14
N SER A 157 0.42 -4.90 -2.20
CA SER A 157 -0.75 -4.70 -1.35
C SER A 157 -0.34 -4.76 0.12
N VAL A 158 -0.74 -3.77 0.90
CA VAL A 158 -0.55 -3.75 2.37
C VAL A 158 -1.58 -4.65 3.04
N ARG A 159 -1.25 -5.19 4.20
CA ARG A 159 -2.10 -6.05 5.01
C ARG A 159 -2.21 -5.49 6.43
N ASP A 160 -3.45 -5.43 6.95
CA ASP A 160 -3.74 -5.03 8.33
C ASP A 160 -3.39 -6.12 9.36
N SER A 161 -3.59 -5.80 10.65
CA SER A 161 -3.37 -6.72 11.77
C SER A 161 -4.39 -7.84 11.85
N THR A 162 -5.55 -7.70 11.19
CA THR A 162 -6.61 -8.71 11.11
C THR A 162 -6.51 -9.61 9.88
N SER A 163 -5.52 -9.37 9.01
CA SER A 163 -5.18 -10.15 7.82
C SER A 163 -5.97 -9.83 6.55
N LEU A 164 -6.67 -8.69 6.49
CA LEU A 164 -7.20 -8.18 5.23
C LEU A 164 -6.11 -7.45 4.43
N TYR A 165 -6.20 -7.55 3.12
CA TYR A 165 -5.31 -6.85 2.19
C TYR A 165 -6.03 -5.68 1.54
N ASP A 166 -5.26 -4.62 1.24
CA ASP A 166 -5.69 -3.59 0.30
C ASP A 166 -6.18 -4.25 -1.00
N PRO A 167 -7.46 -4.05 -1.37
CA PRO A 167 -8.03 -4.63 -2.59
C PRO A 167 -7.48 -4.00 -3.88
N THR A 168 -6.82 -2.85 -3.78
CA THR A 168 -6.26 -2.12 -4.92
C THR A 168 -4.75 -2.05 -4.81
N PRO A 169 -3.99 -2.88 -5.56
CA PRO A 169 -2.54 -2.84 -5.51
C PRO A 169 -1.96 -1.46 -5.81
N ASN A 170 -0.94 -1.08 -5.03
CA ASN A 170 -0.23 0.18 -5.17
C ASN A 170 1.10 -0.01 -5.92
N THR A 171 1.62 1.07 -6.49
CA THR A 171 2.88 1.04 -7.24
C THR A 171 4.01 1.68 -6.43
N LEU A 172 5.11 0.95 -6.27
CA LEU A 172 6.39 1.50 -5.85
C LEU A 172 7.26 1.74 -7.08
N THR A 173 7.64 2.99 -7.31
CA THR A 173 8.55 3.41 -8.38
C THR A 173 9.94 3.63 -7.79
N VAL A 174 10.96 3.11 -8.46
CA VAL A 174 12.36 3.34 -8.09
C VAL A 174 13.01 4.22 -9.16
N ASN A 175 13.53 5.36 -8.73
CA ASN A 175 14.44 6.18 -9.53
C ASN A 175 15.88 5.86 -9.11
N VAL A 176 16.77 5.76 -10.08
CA VAL A 176 18.19 5.51 -9.85
C VAL A 176 18.98 6.69 -10.39
N THR A 177 19.77 7.33 -9.54
CA THR A 177 20.65 8.44 -9.91
C THR A 177 22.03 7.91 -10.30
N ALA A 178 22.57 8.48 -11.36
CA ALA A 178 23.93 8.15 -11.79
C ALA A 178 25.00 8.60 -10.81
N VAL A 179 26.05 7.80 -10.71
CA VAL A 179 27.32 8.15 -10.04
C VAL A 179 28.42 8.12 -11.09
N ASN A 180 29.41 8.96 -10.96
CA ASN A 180 30.52 8.96 -11.92
C ASN A 180 31.44 7.77 -11.69
N ASP A 181 31.50 6.86 -12.66
CA ASP A 181 32.35 5.69 -12.64
C ASP A 181 33.77 5.98 -13.12
N ARG A 182 34.70 5.14 -12.70
CA ARG A 182 36.04 5.21 -13.20
C ARG A 182 36.07 4.75 -14.66
N PRO A 183 36.87 5.38 -15.54
CA PRO A 183 37.09 4.87 -16.87
C PRO A 183 37.60 3.43 -16.81
N ALA A 184 36.89 2.50 -17.43
CA ALA A 184 37.17 1.06 -17.33
C ALA A 184 38.07 0.51 -18.44
N ASP A 185 38.19 1.21 -19.61
CA ASP A 185 38.95 0.71 -20.77
C ASP A 185 40.02 1.69 -21.24
N LEU A 186 41.27 1.26 -21.12
CA LEU A 186 42.38 1.81 -21.86
C LEU A 186 42.84 0.77 -22.85
N SER A 187 42.37 0.82 -24.12
CA SER A 187 42.84 -0.03 -25.18
C SER A 187 43.83 0.71 -26.10
N LEU A 188 44.96 0.09 -26.41
CA LEU A 188 45.87 0.58 -27.44
C LEU A 188 45.28 0.23 -28.81
N SER A 189 45.13 1.23 -29.67
CA SER A 189 44.57 1.04 -31.03
C SER A 189 45.51 0.29 -31.98
N ALA A 190 46.77 0.07 -31.56
CA ALA A 190 47.72 -0.81 -32.28
C ALA A 190 48.74 -1.37 -31.28
N ASN A 191 48.79 -2.70 -31.18
CA ASN A 191 49.75 -3.42 -30.34
C ASN A 191 50.90 -4.09 -31.13
N MET A 192 51.05 -3.78 -32.41
CA MET A 192 52.11 -4.30 -33.26
C MET A 192 52.83 -3.16 -33.98
N VAL A 193 54.14 -3.17 -33.89
CA VAL A 193 55.06 -2.30 -34.64
C VAL A 193 55.97 -3.16 -35.45
N ALA A 194 56.09 -2.90 -36.77
CA ALA A 194 57.01 -3.60 -37.62
C ALA A 194 58.47 -3.21 -37.33
N GLU A 195 59.39 -4.19 -37.27
CA GLU A 195 60.77 -4.01 -36.81
C GLU A 195 61.64 -3.03 -37.68
N LYS A 196 61.10 -2.52 -38.76
CA LYS A 196 61.74 -1.53 -39.65
C LYS A 196 60.87 -0.30 -39.95
N ALA A 197 60.03 0.16 -39.05
CA ALA A 197 59.31 1.43 -39.19
C ALA A 197 60.25 2.59 -38.81
N THR A 198 60.36 3.60 -39.67
CA THR A 198 60.92 4.91 -39.35
C THR A 198 60.31 5.54 -38.09
N PRO A 199 60.94 6.47 -37.35
CA PRO A 199 60.59 6.89 -36.00
C PRO A 199 59.11 7.14 -35.87
N ILE A 200 58.51 6.46 -34.94
CA ILE A 200 57.07 6.53 -34.65
C ILE A 200 56.78 7.84 -33.92
N ASP A 201 55.81 8.57 -34.43
CA ASP A 201 55.12 9.60 -33.66
C ASP A 201 54.57 8.95 -32.38
N PRO A 202 54.81 9.51 -31.20
CA PRO A 202 54.38 8.89 -29.94
C PRO A 202 52.86 8.64 -29.96
N PRO A 203 52.37 7.54 -29.37
CA PRO A 203 50.96 7.17 -29.40
C PRO A 203 50.10 8.29 -28.81
N ARG A 204 49.15 8.77 -29.57
CA ARG A 204 48.16 9.71 -29.09
C ARG A 204 47.12 8.94 -28.29
N PHE A 205 47.10 9.20 -26.98
CA PHE A 205 46.03 8.70 -26.15
C PHE A 205 44.73 9.47 -26.48
N ARG A 206 43.73 8.75 -26.94
CA ARG A 206 42.37 9.29 -27.03
C ARG A 206 41.62 8.82 -25.81
N SER A 207 41.30 9.76 -24.91
CA SER A 207 40.24 9.55 -23.92
C SER A 207 38.89 9.67 -24.64
N ARG A 208 38.06 8.68 -24.55
CA ARG A 208 36.62 8.83 -24.82
C ARG A 208 35.98 9.29 -23.51
N LEU A 209 35.42 10.47 -23.55
CA LEU A 209 34.46 10.94 -22.52
C LEU A 209 33.14 10.24 -22.73
#